data_c25acc1ac5ec0aa4ac603e8fa74c5b5a
#
_entry.id   c25acc1ac5ec0aa4ac603e8fa74c5b5a
#
_cell.length_a   1.000
_cell.length_b   1.000
_cell.length_c   1.000
_cell.angle_alpha   90.00
_cell.angle_beta   90.00
_cell.angle_gamma   90.00
#
_symmetry.space_group_name_H-M   'P 1'
#
loop_
_entity.id
_entity.type
_entity.pdbx_description
1 polymer ?
#
loop_
_entity_poly.entity_id
_entity_poly.type
_entity_poly.pdbx_seq_one_letter_code
_entity_poly.pdbx_strand_id
1 'polypeptide(L)'
;LPRRTRIPHPAHPRKIDITVSEFLDSPEDAGPATDAGSGRHTRAKGEPRFPDGPKADPAGSHFERRIRSFQPRRSRVTAGQADALQRLWPKWGLDIDGQRTIDLAELFGTDCPVVLEIGFGMGEATAQMAAEDPKTGILAVDVHTPGQGNLLNLADHNGLSNVRVANGDAIILLREMLRPQSLSGLRVYFPDPWPKKRHHKRRLIQPEFLSLVATRLKPGALVHCATDWEPYAEQMLEVLSAHPDFENTQPDGGYAPRPGFRPLTRFEGQGLDKGHVVNDLLFRRVQQLEEHEEHPDQQSADG
;
A
#
# COMPACT_ATOMS: atom_id res chain seq x y z
N LEU A 1 33.60 46.33 -5.35
CA LEU A 1 32.53 45.35 -5.60
C LEU A 1 32.97 43.99 -5.11
N PRO A 2 32.27 43.34 -4.11
CA PRO A 2 32.65 42.03 -3.59
C PRO A 2 32.21 40.91 -4.55
N ARG A 3 33.10 39.94 -4.75
CA ARG A 3 32.89 38.74 -5.58
C ARG A 3 31.78 37.88 -4.96
N ARG A 4 30.72 37.57 -5.74
CA ARG A 4 29.68 36.61 -5.38
C ARG A 4 30.28 35.20 -5.32
N THR A 5 30.32 34.59 -4.14
CA THR A 5 30.61 33.19 -3.94
C THR A 5 29.45 32.35 -4.53
N ARG A 6 29.76 31.46 -5.46
CA ARG A 6 28.82 30.47 -5.98
C ARG A 6 28.55 29.42 -4.89
N ILE A 7 27.28 29.28 -4.50
CA ILE A 7 26.80 28.16 -3.67
C ILE A 7 26.80 26.93 -4.57
N PRO A 8 27.44 25.82 -4.20
CA PRO A 8 27.36 24.58 -4.99
C PRO A 8 25.94 24.02 -4.92
N HIS A 9 25.36 23.68 -6.08
CA HIS A 9 24.13 22.93 -6.19
C HIS A 9 24.31 21.55 -5.51
N PRO A 10 23.31 21.06 -4.75
CA PRO A 10 23.34 19.70 -4.24
C PRO A 10 23.36 18.72 -5.42
N ALA A 11 24.28 17.75 -5.36
CA ALA A 11 24.40 16.70 -6.35
C ALA A 11 23.08 15.92 -6.42
N HIS A 12 22.54 15.74 -7.63
CA HIS A 12 21.40 14.86 -7.86
C HIS A 12 21.76 13.45 -7.35
N PRO A 13 20.87 12.77 -6.59
CA PRO A 13 21.07 11.39 -6.22
C PRO A 13 21.23 10.56 -7.50
N ARG A 14 22.23 9.69 -7.54
CA ARG A 14 22.44 8.75 -8.65
C ARG A 14 21.16 7.89 -8.76
N LYS A 15 20.58 7.82 -9.96
CA LYS A 15 19.53 6.84 -10.25
C LYS A 15 20.10 5.45 -9.96
N ILE A 16 19.50 4.75 -9.05
CA ILE A 16 19.79 3.32 -8.80
C ILE A 16 19.03 2.60 -9.90
N ASP A 17 19.76 2.04 -10.87
CA ASP A 17 19.18 1.15 -11.87
C ASP A 17 18.81 -0.15 -11.15
N ILE A 18 17.53 -0.31 -10.85
CA ILE A 18 17.00 -1.57 -10.35
C ILE A 18 16.99 -2.52 -11.54
N THR A 19 17.79 -3.58 -11.45
CA THR A 19 17.87 -4.61 -12.50
C THR A 19 16.56 -5.41 -12.50
N VAL A 20 15.57 -4.92 -13.22
CA VAL A 20 14.27 -5.56 -13.44
C VAL A 20 14.33 -6.45 -14.69
N SER A 21 15.30 -6.22 -15.59
CA SER A 21 15.37 -6.82 -16.93
C SER A 21 15.63 -8.33 -16.95
N GLU A 22 16.28 -8.89 -15.95
CA GLU A 22 16.58 -10.33 -15.93
C GLU A 22 15.38 -11.23 -15.55
N PHE A 23 14.28 -10.67 -15.08
CA PHE A 23 13.08 -11.41 -14.68
C PHE A 23 11.94 -11.36 -15.69
N LEU A 24 12.12 -10.67 -16.83
CA LEU A 24 11.06 -10.41 -17.80
C LEU A 24 11.08 -11.37 -19.02
N ASP A 25 12.14 -12.15 -19.22
CA ASP A 25 12.25 -13.10 -20.32
C ASP A 25 11.79 -14.51 -19.91
N SER A 26 10.48 -14.72 -19.94
CA SER A 26 9.89 -16.03 -20.19
C SER A 26 8.92 -15.89 -21.37
N PRO A 27 9.11 -16.65 -22.48
CA PRO A 27 8.26 -16.51 -23.66
C PRO A 27 6.82 -16.92 -23.35
N GLU A 28 5.87 -16.04 -23.71
CA GLU A 28 4.46 -16.39 -23.79
C GLU A 28 4.26 -17.39 -24.94
N ASP A 29 4.10 -18.66 -24.60
CA ASP A 29 3.59 -19.67 -25.52
C ASP A 29 2.09 -19.45 -25.72
N ALA A 30 1.75 -18.73 -26.77
CA ALA A 30 0.39 -18.63 -27.29
C ALA A 30 0.12 -19.83 -28.21
N GLY A 31 -0.34 -20.95 -27.66
CA GLY A 31 -0.92 -22.07 -28.40
C GLY A 31 -2.45 -22.02 -28.41
N PRO A 32 -3.11 -22.43 -29.49
CA PRO A 32 -4.57 -22.26 -29.68
C PRO A 32 -5.37 -23.22 -28.79
N ALA A 33 -6.51 -22.70 -28.29
CA ALA A 33 -7.49 -23.46 -27.54
C ALA A 33 -8.07 -24.63 -28.35
N THR A 34 -7.86 -25.87 -27.88
CA THR A 34 -8.68 -27.01 -28.24
C THR A 34 -9.42 -27.52 -27.02
N ASP A 35 -10.73 -27.53 -27.16
CA ASP A 35 -11.72 -28.11 -26.25
C ASP A 35 -11.53 -29.63 -26.16
N ALA A 36 -11.32 -30.18 -24.95
CA ALA A 36 -11.71 -31.57 -24.63
C ALA A 36 -11.45 -31.93 -23.14
N GLY A 37 -12.50 -32.39 -22.46
CA GLY A 37 -12.40 -33.50 -21.52
C GLY A 37 -12.24 -33.15 -20.04
N SER A 38 -13.33 -33.31 -19.28
CA SER A 38 -13.38 -33.38 -17.82
C SER A 38 -12.46 -34.50 -17.29
N GLY A 39 -11.27 -34.16 -16.84
CA GLY A 39 -10.37 -35.04 -16.10
C GLY A 39 -10.20 -34.54 -14.67
N ARG A 40 -10.63 -35.33 -13.68
CA ARG A 40 -10.32 -35.12 -12.26
C ARG A 40 -8.81 -35.27 -12.08
N HIS A 41 -8.09 -34.13 -11.94
CA HIS A 41 -6.69 -34.16 -11.53
C HIS A 41 -6.59 -34.54 -10.04
N THR A 42 -6.14 -35.75 -9.78
CA THR A 42 -5.67 -36.19 -8.46
C THR A 42 -4.34 -35.47 -8.17
N ARG A 43 -4.35 -34.69 -7.11
CA ARG A 43 -3.21 -33.91 -6.60
C ARG A 43 -2.05 -34.85 -6.20
N ALA A 44 -0.83 -34.56 -6.69
CA ALA A 44 0.36 -35.28 -6.29
C ALA A 44 0.66 -35.02 -4.80
N LYS A 45 0.98 -36.09 -4.05
CA LYS A 45 1.38 -36.05 -2.66
C LYS A 45 2.76 -35.37 -2.55
N GLY A 46 2.84 -34.13 -2.06
CA GLY A 46 4.13 -33.46 -1.79
C GLY A 46 4.23 -31.98 -2.18
N GLU A 47 3.18 -31.36 -2.72
CA GLU A 47 3.22 -29.91 -2.94
C GLU A 47 3.19 -29.14 -1.61
N PRO A 48 4.11 -28.16 -1.38
CA PRO A 48 4.07 -27.32 -0.19
C PRO A 48 2.72 -26.59 -0.11
N ARG A 49 2.04 -26.71 1.03
CA ARG A 49 0.85 -25.90 1.34
C ARG A 49 1.33 -24.50 1.72
N PHE A 50 1.28 -23.59 0.80
CA PHE A 50 1.16 -22.19 1.21
C PHE A 50 -0.22 -22.01 1.84
N PRO A 51 -0.34 -21.26 2.95
CA PRO A 51 -1.63 -21.04 3.57
C PRO A 51 -2.58 -20.46 2.51
N ASP A 52 -3.71 -21.12 2.31
CA ASP A 52 -4.81 -20.51 1.57
C ASP A 52 -5.03 -19.14 2.19
N GLY A 53 -5.11 -18.08 1.35
CA GLY A 53 -5.32 -16.73 1.85
C GLY A 53 -6.44 -16.69 2.90
N PRO A 54 -6.48 -15.68 3.78
CA PRO A 54 -7.25 -15.69 5.02
C PRO A 54 -8.65 -16.25 4.80
N LYS A 55 -8.99 -17.29 5.56
CA LYS A 55 -10.32 -17.90 5.52
C LYS A 55 -11.33 -16.82 5.89
N ALA A 56 -12.41 -16.73 5.12
CA ALA A 56 -13.49 -15.81 5.40
C ALA A 56 -13.93 -15.97 6.87
N ASP A 57 -13.83 -14.89 7.64
CA ASP A 57 -14.21 -14.86 9.04
C ASP A 57 -15.72 -15.12 9.17
N PRO A 58 -16.17 -16.16 9.90
CA PRO A 58 -17.58 -16.53 9.96
C PRO A 58 -18.45 -15.59 10.81
N ALA A 59 -17.88 -14.65 11.55
CA ALA A 59 -18.59 -13.86 12.56
C ALA A 59 -18.35 -12.35 12.51
N GLY A 60 -17.83 -11.81 11.43
CA GLY A 60 -17.52 -10.38 11.31
C GLY A 60 -18.74 -9.47 11.45
N SER A 61 -18.53 -8.27 12.04
CA SER A 61 -19.54 -7.23 12.17
C SER A 61 -20.11 -6.82 10.80
N HIS A 62 -21.27 -6.15 10.77
CA HIS A 62 -21.91 -5.71 9.52
C HIS A 62 -21.01 -4.77 8.68
N PHE A 63 -20.03 -4.12 9.32
CA PHE A 63 -19.00 -3.30 8.72
C PHE A 63 -17.95 -4.16 8.00
N GLU A 64 -17.46 -5.23 8.62
CA GLU A 64 -16.45 -6.16 8.09
C GLU A 64 -16.87 -6.90 6.83
N ARG A 65 -18.17 -7.07 6.60
CA ARG A 65 -18.71 -7.69 5.38
C ARG A 65 -18.75 -6.73 4.17
N ARG A 66 -18.62 -5.41 4.37
CA ARG A 66 -18.79 -4.40 3.30
C ARG A 66 -17.50 -3.97 2.66
N ILE A 67 -16.44 -3.80 3.43
CA ILE A 67 -15.14 -3.31 2.94
C ILE A 67 -14.09 -4.37 3.20
N ARG A 68 -13.44 -4.83 2.12
CA ARG A 68 -12.22 -5.63 2.15
C ARG A 68 -11.17 -4.87 1.35
N SER A 69 -9.93 -4.89 1.82
CA SER A 69 -8.82 -4.25 1.09
C SER A 69 -8.46 -4.99 -0.20
N PHE A 70 -9.02 -6.16 -0.45
CA PHE A 70 -8.63 -7.02 -1.57
C PHE A 70 -9.76 -7.86 -2.18
N GLN A 71 -9.50 -8.35 -3.42
CA GLN A 71 -10.23 -9.45 -4.07
C GLN A 71 -9.28 -10.64 -4.26
N PRO A 72 -9.64 -11.86 -3.83
CA PRO A 72 -8.83 -13.04 -4.08
C PRO A 72 -8.68 -13.28 -5.58
N ARG A 73 -7.45 -13.21 -6.10
CA ARG A 73 -7.12 -13.59 -7.48
C ARG A 73 -6.32 -14.87 -7.42
N ARG A 74 -6.79 -15.93 -8.06
CA ARG A 74 -6.03 -17.17 -8.23
C ARG A 74 -5.03 -16.94 -9.36
N SER A 75 -3.74 -16.88 -9.01
CA SER A 75 -2.65 -16.77 -9.96
C SER A 75 -1.65 -17.88 -9.72
N ARG A 76 -1.02 -18.36 -10.79
CA ARG A 76 0.03 -19.37 -10.70
C ARG A 76 1.30 -18.73 -10.11
N VAL A 77 1.88 -19.37 -9.11
CA VAL A 77 3.17 -19.00 -8.52
C VAL A 77 4.28 -19.70 -9.31
N THR A 78 5.29 -18.96 -9.76
CA THR A 78 6.47 -19.55 -10.42
C THR A 78 7.39 -20.23 -9.40
N ALA A 79 8.31 -21.11 -9.87
CA ALA A 79 9.25 -21.77 -8.98
C ALA A 79 10.13 -20.78 -8.19
N GLY A 80 10.60 -19.70 -8.82
CA GLY A 80 11.40 -18.67 -8.17
C GLY A 80 10.62 -17.87 -7.12
N GLN A 81 9.34 -17.57 -7.37
CA GLN A 81 8.47 -16.92 -6.38
C GLN A 81 8.18 -17.85 -5.20
N ALA A 82 7.98 -19.14 -5.44
CA ALA A 82 7.78 -20.15 -4.39
C ALA A 82 9.03 -20.30 -3.51
N ASP A 83 10.21 -20.35 -4.10
CA ASP A 83 11.49 -20.37 -3.39
C ASP A 83 11.66 -19.12 -2.52
N ALA A 84 11.42 -17.93 -3.07
CA ALA A 84 11.50 -16.68 -2.30
C ALA A 84 10.56 -16.67 -1.10
N LEU A 85 9.31 -17.10 -1.29
CA LEU A 85 8.34 -17.22 -0.20
C LEU A 85 8.83 -18.19 0.88
N GLN A 86 9.37 -19.33 0.51
CA GLN A 86 9.87 -20.30 1.48
C GLN A 86 11.09 -19.77 2.25
N ARG A 87 12.06 -19.16 1.55
CA ARG A 87 13.36 -18.77 2.09
C ARG A 87 13.31 -17.43 2.84
N LEU A 88 12.54 -16.46 2.34
CA LEU A 88 12.57 -15.08 2.81
C LEU A 88 11.37 -14.69 3.69
N TRP A 89 10.25 -15.42 3.61
CA TRP A 89 9.09 -15.14 4.45
C TRP A 89 9.41 -15.13 5.95
N PRO A 90 10.19 -16.07 6.50
CA PRO A 90 10.54 -16.04 7.92
C PRO A 90 11.28 -14.78 8.37
N LYS A 91 11.95 -14.09 7.44
CA LYS A 91 12.75 -12.88 7.72
C LYS A 91 11.98 -11.58 7.45
N TRP A 92 11.20 -11.54 6.37
CA TRP A 92 10.59 -10.30 5.88
C TRP A 92 9.08 -10.39 5.70
N GLY A 93 8.50 -11.57 5.88
CA GLY A 93 7.06 -11.82 5.79
C GLY A 93 6.32 -11.53 7.09
N LEU A 94 5.05 -11.17 6.96
CA LEU A 94 4.12 -10.96 8.06
C LEU A 94 2.75 -11.52 7.68
N ASP A 95 2.22 -12.43 8.49
CA ASP A 95 0.84 -12.85 8.36
C ASP A 95 -0.08 -11.95 9.20
N ILE A 96 -1.13 -11.45 8.55
CA ILE A 96 -2.14 -10.61 9.19
C ILE A 96 -3.21 -11.53 9.78
N ASP A 97 -3.10 -11.80 11.07
CA ASP A 97 -3.99 -12.69 11.83
C ASP A 97 -4.91 -11.96 12.84
N GLY A 98 -4.65 -10.66 13.08
CA GLY A 98 -5.41 -9.85 14.03
C GLY A 98 -5.17 -10.19 15.50
N GLN A 99 -4.18 -11.04 15.83
CA GLN A 99 -4.01 -11.58 17.16
C GLN A 99 -2.99 -10.84 18.04
N ARG A 100 -2.14 -10.03 17.43
CA ARG A 100 -1.07 -9.32 18.14
C ARG A 100 -0.85 -7.92 17.61
N THR A 101 -0.50 -7.01 18.50
CA THR A 101 0.03 -5.71 18.11
C THR A 101 1.49 -5.85 17.67
N ILE A 102 1.83 -5.22 16.57
CA ILE A 102 3.17 -5.22 15.98
C ILE A 102 3.94 -4.01 16.49
N ASP A 103 5.18 -4.23 16.92
CA ASP A 103 6.16 -3.17 17.09
C ASP A 103 6.90 -2.96 15.77
N LEU A 104 6.73 -1.77 15.17
CA LEU A 104 7.34 -1.47 13.87
C LEU A 104 8.86 -1.33 13.96
N ALA A 105 9.42 -0.84 15.07
CA ALA A 105 10.86 -0.77 15.26
C ALA A 105 11.48 -2.17 15.35
N GLU A 106 10.82 -3.09 16.05
CA GLU A 106 11.22 -4.51 16.09
C GLU A 106 11.09 -5.16 14.71
N LEU A 107 9.97 -4.94 14.01
CA LEU A 107 9.71 -5.51 12.68
C LEU A 107 10.77 -5.11 11.66
N PHE A 108 11.21 -3.85 11.66
CA PHE A 108 12.24 -3.35 10.75
C PHE A 108 13.67 -3.49 11.27
N GLY A 109 13.83 -3.78 12.57
CA GLY A 109 15.14 -3.87 13.24
C GLY A 109 15.77 -2.50 13.50
N THR A 110 15.04 -1.42 13.34
CA THR A 110 15.45 -0.04 13.56
C THR A 110 14.24 0.86 13.72
N ASP A 111 14.37 1.93 14.51
CA ASP A 111 13.37 2.98 14.58
C ASP A 111 13.47 3.86 13.33
N CYS A 112 12.53 3.71 12.44
CA CYS A 112 12.45 4.45 11.19
C CYS A 112 11.00 4.88 10.90
N PRO A 113 10.79 5.93 10.07
CA PRO A 113 9.47 6.21 9.53
C PRO A 113 8.95 5.01 8.75
N VAL A 114 7.69 4.62 8.95
CA VAL A 114 7.09 3.49 8.22
C VAL A 114 5.90 3.97 7.42
N VAL A 115 5.91 3.64 6.12
CA VAL A 115 4.80 3.86 5.20
C VAL A 115 4.10 2.53 4.94
N LEU A 116 2.77 2.52 5.07
CA LEU A 116 1.94 1.40 4.67
C LEU A 116 1.59 1.53 3.18
N GLU A 117 1.85 0.50 2.40
CA GLU A 117 1.42 0.41 1.00
C GLU A 117 0.40 -0.72 0.86
N ILE A 118 -0.80 -0.41 0.35
CA ILE A 118 -1.89 -1.38 0.18
C ILE A 118 -2.07 -1.68 -1.30
N GLY A 119 -1.94 -2.97 -1.67
CA GLY A 119 -2.12 -3.41 -3.05
C GLY A 119 -0.88 -3.18 -3.92
N PHE A 120 0.28 -3.62 -3.49
CA PHE A 120 1.56 -3.41 -4.19
C PHE A 120 1.71 -4.21 -5.51
N GLY A 121 0.76 -5.10 -5.83
CA GLY A 121 0.76 -5.88 -7.08
C GLY A 121 1.97 -6.79 -7.22
N MET A 122 2.81 -6.57 -8.24
CA MET A 122 4.06 -7.34 -8.44
C MET A 122 5.26 -6.75 -7.69
N GLY A 123 5.14 -5.56 -7.11
CA GLY A 123 6.11 -4.98 -6.18
C GLY A 123 7.30 -4.24 -6.82
N GLU A 124 7.36 -4.09 -8.15
CA GLU A 124 8.45 -3.38 -8.82
C GLU A 124 8.52 -1.90 -8.36
N ALA A 125 7.37 -1.21 -8.31
CA ALA A 125 7.31 0.17 -7.84
C ALA A 125 7.69 0.28 -6.36
N THR A 126 7.24 -0.66 -5.54
CA THR A 126 7.57 -0.74 -4.11
C THR A 126 9.07 -0.90 -3.90
N ALA A 127 9.70 -1.84 -4.63
CA ALA A 127 11.14 -2.07 -4.57
C ALA A 127 11.94 -0.83 -5.00
N GLN A 128 11.49 -0.14 -6.06
CA GLN A 128 12.12 1.11 -6.52
C GLN A 128 12.01 2.21 -5.44
N MET A 129 10.82 2.43 -4.88
CA MET A 129 10.63 3.43 -3.82
C MET A 129 11.47 3.11 -2.57
N ALA A 130 11.61 1.83 -2.22
CA ALA A 130 12.43 1.39 -1.11
C ALA A 130 13.93 1.64 -1.35
N ALA A 131 14.41 1.45 -2.58
CA ALA A 131 15.80 1.72 -2.95
C ALA A 131 16.11 3.22 -2.97
N GLU A 132 15.16 4.06 -3.41
CA GLU A 132 15.31 5.52 -3.48
C GLU A 132 15.27 6.19 -2.09
N ASP A 133 14.55 5.60 -1.12
CA ASP A 133 14.49 6.07 0.27
C ASP A 133 14.77 4.94 1.27
N PRO A 134 16.04 4.56 1.46
CA PRO A 134 16.42 3.46 2.35
C PRO A 134 16.21 3.75 3.84
N LYS A 135 15.89 5.01 4.21
CA LYS A 135 15.63 5.39 5.61
C LYS A 135 14.17 5.20 6.01
N THR A 136 13.27 5.03 5.06
CA THR A 136 11.85 4.80 5.29
C THR A 136 11.53 3.32 5.12
N GLY A 137 10.93 2.70 6.12
CA GLY A 137 10.40 1.34 6.05
C GLY A 137 9.12 1.31 5.22
N ILE A 138 8.97 0.33 4.32
CA ILE A 138 7.74 0.09 3.58
C ILE A 138 7.12 -1.22 4.07
N LEU A 139 5.95 -1.11 4.71
CA LEU A 139 5.10 -2.25 5.04
C LEU A 139 4.11 -2.46 3.89
N ALA A 140 4.43 -3.39 2.99
CA ALA A 140 3.66 -3.65 1.78
C ALA A 140 2.65 -4.78 2.02
N VAL A 141 1.35 -4.51 1.83
CA VAL A 141 0.25 -5.44 2.09
C VAL A 141 -0.45 -5.82 0.79
N ASP A 142 -0.52 -7.11 0.51
CA ASP A 142 -1.33 -7.67 -0.58
C ASP A 142 -1.65 -9.14 -0.27
N VAL A 143 -2.69 -9.68 -0.91
CA VAL A 143 -3.04 -11.12 -0.87
C VAL A 143 -2.60 -11.86 -2.14
N HIS A 144 -1.99 -11.15 -3.09
CA HIS A 144 -1.53 -11.70 -4.36
C HIS A 144 -0.21 -12.42 -4.17
N THR A 145 -0.26 -13.73 -3.93
CA THR A 145 0.91 -14.58 -3.62
C THR A 145 2.06 -14.46 -4.63
N PRO A 146 1.84 -14.42 -5.97
CA PRO A 146 2.92 -14.18 -6.93
C PRO A 146 3.64 -12.86 -6.70
N GLY A 147 2.89 -11.78 -6.40
CA GLY A 147 3.46 -10.47 -6.09
C GLY A 147 4.29 -10.48 -4.82
N GLN A 148 3.82 -11.16 -3.77
CA GLN A 148 4.58 -11.33 -2.52
C GLN A 148 5.94 -11.99 -2.78
N GLY A 149 5.95 -13.12 -3.51
CA GLY A 149 7.19 -13.81 -3.89
C GLY A 149 8.09 -12.95 -4.76
N ASN A 150 7.51 -12.18 -5.70
CA ASN A 150 8.28 -11.28 -6.55
C ASN A 150 8.91 -10.12 -5.76
N LEU A 151 8.14 -9.45 -4.88
CA LEU A 151 8.68 -8.36 -4.06
C LEU A 151 9.80 -8.85 -3.11
N LEU A 152 9.65 -10.05 -2.53
CA LEU A 152 10.70 -10.67 -1.73
C LEU A 152 11.97 -10.91 -2.56
N ASN A 153 11.86 -11.44 -3.78
CA ASN A 153 12.98 -11.61 -4.69
C ASN A 153 13.66 -10.28 -5.04
N LEU A 154 12.86 -9.24 -5.36
CA LEU A 154 13.39 -7.91 -5.66
C LEU A 154 14.11 -7.31 -4.45
N ALA A 155 13.57 -7.46 -3.25
CA ALA A 155 14.20 -6.98 -2.03
C ALA A 155 15.54 -7.69 -1.74
N ASP A 156 15.58 -9.02 -1.88
CA ASP A 156 16.80 -9.82 -1.67
C ASP A 156 17.87 -9.49 -2.71
N HIS A 157 17.51 -9.49 -4.00
CA HIS A 157 18.43 -9.22 -5.11
C HIS A 157 19.04 -7.80 -5.04
N ASN A 158 18.25 -6.81 -4.68
CA ASN A 158 18.69 -5.41 -4.58
C ASN A 158 19.21 -5.03 -3.19
N GLY A 159 19.30 -5.96 -2.24
CA GLY A 159 19.80 -5.73 -0.89
C GLY A 159 18.92 -4.76 -0.07
N LEU A 160 17.61 -4.73 -0.33
CA LEU A 160 16.69 -3.84 0.36
C LEU A 160 16.35 -4.40 1.75
N SER A 161 16.77 -3.70 2.80
CA SER A 161 16.49 -4.10 4.18
C SER A 161 15.22 -3.44 4.76
N ASN A 162 14.70 -2.43 4.08
CA ASN A 162 13.60 -1.57 4.51
C ASN A 162 12.23 -1.95 3.93
N VAL A 163 12.05 -3.21 3.48
CA VAL A 163 10.77 -3.74 2.99
C VAL A 163 10.29 -4.86 3.90
N ARG A 164 8.99 -4.87 4.22
CA ARG A 164 8.30 -6.01 4.83
C ARG A 164 7.05 -6.30 4.02
N VAL A 165 6.82 -7.58 3.77
CA VAL A 165 5.70 -8.06 2.95
C VAL A 165 4.65 -8.68 3.85
N ALA A 166 3.44 -8.14 3.87
CA ALA A 166 2.35 -8.63 4.69
C ALA A 166 1.27 -9.29 3.84
N ASN A 167 0.82 -10.47 4.27
CA ASN A 167 -0.25 -11.23 3.64
C ASN A 167 -1.54 -11.13 4.45
N GLY A 168 -2.58 -10.54 3.89
CA GLY A 168 -3.88 -10.48 4.53
C GLY A 168 -4.65 -9.20 4.25
N ASP A 169 -5.69 -8.95 5.07
CA ASP A 169 -6.53 -7.76 4.95
C ASP A 169 -5.90 -6.57 5.67
N ALA A 170 -5.61 -5.51 4.92
CA ALA A 170 -5.05 -4.28 5.47
C ALA A 170 -5.96 -3.62 6.52
N ILE A 171 -7.28 -3.85 6.47
CA ILE A 171 -8.21 -3.34 7.47
C ILE A 171 -8.00 -4.03 8.82
N ILE A 172 -7.76 -5.35 8.81
CA ILE A 172 -7.41 -6.10 10.03
C ILE A 172 -6.06 -5.61 10.57
N LEU A 173 -5.07 -5.47 9.70
CA LEU A 173 -3.75 -4.93 10.09
C LEU A 173 -3.90 -3.57 10.77
N LEU A 174 -4.59 -2.63 10.12
CA LEU A 174 -4.79 -1.28 10.66
C LEU A 174 -5.52 -1.30 12.00
N ARG A 175 -6.60 -2.08 12.12
CA ARG A 175 -7.49 -2.06 13.28
C ARG A 175 -6.92 -2.80 14.47
N GLU A 176 -6.36 -4.01 14.24
CA GLU A 176 -6.02 -4.95 15.30
C GLU A 176 -4.52 -5.03 15.59
N MET A 177 -3.66 -4.72 14.59
CA MET A 177 -2.25 -5.05 14.71
C MET A 177 -1.32 -3.82 14.76
N LEU A 178 -1.79 -2.63 14.39
CA LEU A 178 -1.00 -1.40 14.43
C LEU A 178 -1.42 -0.50 15.60
N ARG A 179 -0.43 0.08 16.27
CA ARG A 179 -0.66 1.08 17.32
C ARG A 179 -1.20 2.39 16.71
N PRO A 180 -1.98 3.17 17.47
CA PRO A 180 -2.33 4.53 17.06
C PRO A 180 -1.07 5.34 16.74
N GLN A 181 -1.17 6.24 15.75
CA GLN A 181 -0.11 7.16 15.35
C GLN A 181 1.27 6.49 15.14
N SER A 182 1.29 5.27 14.58
CA SER A 182 2.53 4.52 14.32
C SER A 182 3.05 4.69 12.89
N LEU A 183 2.18 5.05 11.94
CA LEU A 183 2.54 5.17 10.52
C LEU A 183 2.91 6.60 10.13
N SER A 184 3.92 6.74 9.28
CA SER A 184 4.37 8.00 8.70
C SER A 184 3.76 8.30 7.31
N GLY A 185 2.98 7.36 6.76
CA GLY A 185 2.26 7.56 5.50
C GLY A 185 1.46 6.35 5.08
N LEU A 186 0.56 6.57 4.12
CA LEU A 186 -0.24 5.54 3.44
C LEU A 186 -0.12 5.73 1.94
N ARG A 187 0.05 4.62 1.20
CA ARG A 187 0.02 4.57 -0.26
C ARG A 187 -1.02 3.57 -0.72
N VAL A 188 -1.89 4.00 -1.65
CA VAL A 188 -2.90 3.14 -2.29
C VAL A 188 -2.91 3.46 -3.78
N TYR A 189 -2.25 2.65 -4.58
CA TYR A 189 -2.10 2.88 -6.00
C TYR A 189 -2.95 1.91 -6.80
N PHE A 190 -3.74 2.44 -7.73
CA PHE A 190 -4.61 1.70 -8.66
C PHE A 190 -5.50 0.65 -7.98
N PRO A 191 -6.21 1.01 -6.88
CA PRO A 191 -7.15 0.09 -6.25
C PRO A 191 -8.31 -0.23 -7.22
N ASP A 192 -8.96 -1.39 -7.01
CA ASP A 192 -10.07 -1.84 -7.84
C ASP A 192 -11.16 -0.74 -7.99
N PRO A 193 -11.44 -0.25 -9.20
CA PRO A 193 -12.32 0.92 -9.41
C PRO A 193 -13.80 0.60 -9.28
N TRP A 194 -14.20 -0.68 -9.36
CA TRP A 194 -15.59 -1.12 -9.29
C TRP A 194 -16.53 -0.30 -10.18
N PRO A 195 -16.47 -0.40 -11.52
CA PRO A 195 -17.14 0.53 -12.44
C PRO A 195 -18.66 0.57 -12.29
N LYS A 196 -19.28 -0.53 -11.86
CA LYS A 196 -20.74 -0.60 -11.72
C LYS A 196 -21.20 0.08 -10.44
N LYS A 197 -22.13 1.04 -10.51
CA LYS A 197 -22.66 1.83 -9.38
C LYS A 197 -23.04 0.98 -8.15
N ARG A 198 -23.69 -0.20 -8.37
CA ARG A 198 -24.04 -1.13 -7.28
C ARG A 198 -22.84 -1.71 -6.53
N HIS A 199 -21.62 -1.58 -7.09
CA HIS A 199 -20.36 -2.07 -6.51
C HIS A 199 -19.51 -0.97 -5.88
N HIS A 200 -19.85 0.32 -6.00
CA HIS A 200 -19.06 1.43 -5.43
C HIS A 200 -18.83 1.27 -3.92
N LYS A 201 -19.77 0.63 -3.19
CA LYS A 201 -19.59 0.26 -1.77
C LYS A 201 -18.43 -0.70 -1.48
N ARG A 202 -17.80 -1.26 -2.53
CA ARG A 202 -16.61 -2.14 -2.42
C ARG A 202 -15.30 -1.37 -2.61
N ARG A 203 -15.37 -0.11 -3.05
CA ARG A 203 -14.20 0.74 -3.19
C ARG A 203 -13.54 0.91 -1.83
N LEU A 204 -12.22 0.85 -1.77
CA LEU A 204 -11.48 0.92 -0.51
C LEU A 204 -11.55 2.30 0.13
N ILE A 205 -11.37 3.37 -0.68
CA ILE A 205 -11.38 4.74 -0.16
C ILE A 205 -12.82 5.17 0.12
N GLN A 206 -13.20 5.08 1.38
CA GLN A 206 -14.51 5.39 1.95
C GLN A 206 -14.31 6.15 3.28
N PRO A 207 -15.30 6.92 3.78
CA PRO A 207 -15.16 7.68 5.02
C PRO A 207 -14.73 6.82 6.22
N GLU A 208 -15.29 5.63 6.38
CA GLU A 208 -14.98 4.75 7.50
C GLU A 208 -13.55 4.21 7.43
N PHE A 209 -13.05 3.92 6.21
CA PHE A 209 -11.65 3.53 6.00
C PHE A 209 -10.72 4.68 6.36
N LEU A 210 -11.04 5.91 5.91
CA LEU A 210 -10.23 7.09 6.22
C LEU A 210 -10.20 7.41 7.72
N SER A 211 -11.34 7.26 8.42
CA SER A 211 -11.39 7.40 9.88
C SER A 211 -10.47 6.39 10.59
N LEU A 212 -10.45 5.13 10.14
CA LEU A 212 -9.53 4.13 10.67
C LEU A 212 -8.07 4.50 10.39
N VAL A 213 -7.76 4.89 9.15
CA VAL A 213 -6.42 5.31 8.72
C VAL A 213 -5.93 6.51 9.55
N ALA A 214 -6.79 7.52 9.76
CA ALA A 214 -6.46 8.71 10.54
C ALA A 214 -5.97 8.36 11.96
N THR A 215 -6.56 7.34 12.59
CA THR A 215 -6.11 6.90 13.93
C THR A 215 -4.72 6.27 13.93
N ARG A 216 -4.24 5.75 12.81
CA ARG A 216 -2.94 5.05 12.69
C ARG A 216 -1.83 5.94 12.17
N LEU A 217 -2.17 7.01 11.46
CA LEU A 217 -1.24 7.96 10.93
C LEU A 217 -0.77 8.96 12.01
N LYS A 218 0.53 9.26 11.99
CA LYS A 218 1.11 10.38 12.74
C LYS A 218 0.56 11.71 12.18
N PRO A 219 0.43 12.78 13.01
CA PRO A 219 0.19 14.11 12.47
C PRO A 219 1.23 14.49 11.42
N GLY A 220 0.82 15.09 10.32
CA GLY A 220 1.68 15.44 9.19
C GLY A 220 1.96 14.31 8.21
N ALA A 221 1.57 13.07 8.51
CA ALA A 221 1.72 11.93 7.61
C ALA A 221 0.94 12.12 6.30
N LEU A 222 1.50 11.61 5.21
CA LEU A 222 0.89 11.74 3.88
C LEU A 222 0.04 10.51 3.53
N VAL A 223 -1.14 10.76 2.97
CA VAL A 223 -1.97 9.79 2.25
C VAL A 223 -1.82 10.06 0.78
N HIS A 224 -1.33 9.07 0.03
CA HIS A 224 -1.15 9.17 -1.40
C HIS A 224 -1.97 8.08 -2.11
N CYS A 225 -2.96 8.51 -2.87
CA CYS A 225 -3.75 7.66 -3.75
C CYS A 225 -3.46 7.99 -5.21
N ALA A 226 -3.49 6.98 -6.09
CA ALA A 226 -3.41 7.18 -7.52
C ALA A 226 -4.36 6.24 -8.24
N THR A 227 -5.03 6.72 -9.29
CA THR A 227 -5.93 5.92 -10.14
C THR A 227 -6.04 6.52 -11.54
N ASP A 228 -6.20 5.65 -12.55
CA ASP A 228 -6.50 6.00 -13.94
C ASP A 228 -8.00 5.95 -14.26
N TRP A 229 -8.85 5.66 -13.24
CA TRP A 229 -10.29 5.61 -13.36
C TRP A 229 -10.91 6.90 -12.84
N GLU A 230 -11.23 7.85 -13.75
CA GLU A 230 -11.72 9.20 -13.42
C GLU A 230 -12.89 9.21 -12.41
N PRO A 231 -13.98 8.40 -12.56
CA PRO A 231 -15.08 8.41 -11.60
C PRO A 231 -14.68 7.90 -10.20
N TYR A 232 -13.54 7.23 -10.06
CA TYR A 232 -13.02 6.86 -8.76
C TYR A 232 -12.08 7.94 -8.22
N ALA A 233 -11.32 8.61 -9.08
CA ALA A 233 -10.51 9.75 -8.69
C ALA A 233 -11.40 10.89 -8.11
N GLU A 234 -12.50 11.19 -8.77
CA GLU A 234 -13.50 12.17 -8.28
C GLU A 234 -14.06 11.78 -6.90
N GLN A 235 -14.47 10.51 -6.72
CA GLN A 235 -14.95 10.04 -5.43
C GLN A 235 -13.86 10.09 -4.34
N MET A 236 -12.61 9.70 -4.67
CA MET A 236 -11.49 9.80 -3.73
C MET A 236 -11.26 11.24 -3.29
N LEU A 237 -11.28 12.18 -4.25
CA LEU A 237 -11.10 13.60 -3.97
C LEU A 237 -12.21 14.12 -3.06
N GLU A 238 -13.47 13.79 -3.37
CA GLU A 238 -14.64 14.17 -2.56
C GLU A 238 -14.52 13.64 -1.12
N VAL A 239 -14.28 12.33 -0.96
CA VAL A 239 -14.24 11.67 0.35
C VAL A 239 -13.05 12.14 1.19
N LEU A 240 -11.87 12.32 0.59
CA LEU A 240 -10.68 12.82 1.29
C LEU A 240 -10.84 14.29 1.70
N SER A 241 -11.39 15.14 0.81
CA SER A 241 -11.59 16.56 1.09
C SER A 241 -12.68 16.82 2.14
N ALA A 242 -13.68 15.93 2.23
CA ALA A 242 -14.74 16.03 3.23
C ALA A 242 -14.33 15.51 4.61
N HIS A 243 -13.22 14.78 4.72
CA HIS A 243 -12.82 14.16 5.97
C HIS A 243 -12.05 15.15 6.87
N PRO A 244 -12.49 15.39 8.13
CA PRO A 244 -11.93 16.43 8.99
C PRO A 244 -10.46 16.23 9.37
N ASP A 245 -9.97 15.01 9.26
CA ASP A 245 -8.59 14.64 9.62
C ASP A 245 -7.59 14.79 8.47
N PHE A 246 -8.02 15.15 7.27
CA PHE A 246 -7.15 15.26 6.11
C PHE A 246 -7.28 16.61 5.41
N GLU A 247 -6.15 17.14 4.96
CA GLU A 247 -6.04 18.38 4.20
C GLU A 247 -5.40 18.07 2.85
N ASN A 248 -6.00 18.60 1.77
CA ASN A 248 -5.40 18.50 0.45
C ASN A 248 -4.10 19.32 0.40
N THR A 249 -3.02 18.70 -0.11
CA THR A 249 -1.73 19.40 -0.23
C THR A 249 -1.67 20.37 -1.40
N GLN A 250 -2.67 20.32 -2.31
CA GLN A 250 -2.77 21.23 -3.43
C GLN A 250 -3.58 22.47 -3.04
N PRO A 251 -3.06 23.69 -3.29
CA PRO A 251 -3.73 24.94 -2.90
C PRO A 251 -5.10 25.15 -3.57
N ASP A 252 -5.29 24.57 -4.76
CA ASP A 252 -6.55 24.62 -5.51
C ASP A 252 -7.55 23.53 -5.10
N GLY A 253 -7.15 22.65 -4.17
CA GLY A 253 -7.96 21.52 -3.73
C GLY A 253 -8.11 20.40 -4.77
N GLY A 254 -7.34 20.45 -5.87
CA GLY A 254 -7.39 19.50 -6.97
C GLY A 254 -6.46 18.31 -6.82
N TYR A 255 -6.18 17.68 -7.97
CA TYR A 255 -5.24 16.56 -8.07
C TYR A 255 -3.80 17.07 -8.01
N ALA A 256 -2.94 16.27 -7.39
CA ALA A 256 -1.51 16.56 -7.35
C ALA A 256 -0.83 16.18 -8.68
N PRO A 257 0.21 16.91 -9.10
CA PRO A 257 1.12 16.39 -10.11
C PRO A 257 1.77 15.11 -9.59
N ARG A 258 2.06 14.15 -10.47
CA ARG A 258 2.73 12.91 -10.07
C ARG A 258 4.00 13.22 -9.27
N PRO A 259 4.09 12.80 -7.98
CA PRO A 259 5.27 13.05 -7.18
C PRO A 259 6.51 12.32 -7.75
N GLY A 260 7.69 12.94 -7.65
CA GLY A 260 8.93 12.37 -8.18
C GLY A 260 9.33 11.04 -7.56
N PHE A 261 8.88 10.77 -6.33
CA PHE A 261 9.14 9.49 -5.64
C PHE A 261 8.20 8.35 -6.07
N ARG A 262 7.09 8.63 -6.79
CA ARG A 262 6.22 7.59 -7.34
C ARG A 262 6.71 7.18 -8.72
N PRO A 263 7.29 5.99 -8.88
CA PRO A 263 7.75 5.51 -10.18
C PRO A 263 6.58 5.27 -11.13
N LEU A 264 6.88 5.24 -12.40
CA LEU A 264 5.92 4.81 -13.42
C LEU A 264 5.64 3.31 -13.23
N THR A 265 4.41 2.95 -12.91
CA THR A 265 4.04 1.54 -12.79
C THR A 265 3.83 0.91 -14.17
N ARG A 266 3.96 -0.42 -14.27
CA ARG A 266 3.67 -1.15 -15.51
C ARG A 266 2.25 -0.91 -16.01
N PHE A 267 1.27 -0.82 -15.10
CA PHE A 267 -0.12 -0.52 -15.43
C PHE A 267 -0.28 0.89 -15.99
N GLU A 268 0.38 1.86 -15.38
CA GLU A 268 0.38 3.25 -15.85
C GLU A 268 1.00 3.39 -17.24
N GLY A 269 2.14 2.73 -17.51
CA GLY A 269 2.75 2.72 -18.84
C GLY A 269 1.79 2.22 -19.92
N GLN A 270 1.12 1.10 -19.67
CA GLN A 270 0.11 0.55 -20.58
C GLN A 270 -1.14 1.44 -20.72
N GLY A 271 -1.51 2.18 -19.67
CA GLY A 271 -2.62 3.13 -19.66
C GLY A 271 -2.31 4.39 -20.45
N LEU A 272 -1.12 4.96 -20.26
CA LEU A 272 -0.63 6.13 -20.99
C LEU A 272 -0.59 5.89 -22.51
N ASP A 273 -0.18 4.69 -22.95
CA ASP A 273 -0.21 4.28 -24.36
C ASP A 273 -1.64 4.28 -24.95
N LYS A 274 -2.66 4.18 -24.09
CA LYS A 274 -4.08 4.22 -24.44
C LYS A 274 -4.73 5.59 -24.19
N GLY A 275 -3.95 6.61 -23.81
CA GLY A 275 -4.42 7.96 -23.53
C GLY A 275 -5.11 8.11 -22.16
N HIS A 276 -4.94 7.17 -21.22
CA HIS A 276 -5.47 7.31 -19.87
C HIS A 276 -4.68 8.35 -19.10
N VAL A 277 -5.37 9.19 -18.34
CA VAL A 277 -4.78 10.14 -17.40
C VAL A 277 -4.78 9.53 -16.02
N VAL A 278 -3.64 9.55 -15.34
CA VAL A 278 -3.54 9.13 -13.94
C VAL A 278 -3.72 10.35 -13.05
N ASN A 279 -4.68 10.26 -12.13
CA ASN A 279 -4.94 11.26 -11.11
C ASN A 279 -4.24 10.86 -9.81
N ASP A 280 -3.31 11.67 -9.36
CA ASP A 280 -2.66 11.55 -8.06
C ASP A 280 -3.39 12.44 -7.05
N LEU A 281 -3.66 11.89 -5.86
CA LEU A 281 -4.27 12.59 -4.74
C LEU A 281 -3.32 12.54 -3.56
N LEU A 282 -2.90 13.70 -3.09
CA LEU A 282 -1.94 13.80 -1.98
C LEU A 282 -2.54 14.65 -0.88
N PHE A 283 -2.79 14.01 0.26
CA PHE A 283 -3.41 14.61 1.44
C PHE A 283 -2.50 14.46 2.65
N ARG A 284 -2.61 15.40 3.59
CA ARG A 284 -1.86 15.41 4.83
C ARG A 284 -2.80 15.14 6.01
N ARG A 285 -2.37 14.28 6.93
CA ARG A 285 -3.05 14.10 8.21
C ARG A 285 -2.86 15.36 9.05
N VAL A 286 -3.95 16.07 9.36
CA VAL A 286 -3.92 17.24 10.23
C VAL A 286 -3.93 16.83 11.70
N GLN A 287 -3.34 17.65 12.56
CA GLN A 287 -3.48 17.49 13.99
C GLN A 287 -4.82 18.12 14.39
N GLN A 288 -5.72 17.33 14.95
CA GLN A 288 -6.87 17.92 15.63
C GLN A 288 -6.33 18.67 16.85
N LEU A 289 -6.57 19.97 16.92
CA LEU A 289 -6.40 20.72 18.14
C LEU A 289 -7.44 20.17 19.10
N GLU A 290 -7.01 19.52 20.19
CA GLU A 290 -7.91 19.26 21.30
C GLU A 290 -8.37 20.63 21.80
N GLU A 291 -9.63 20.97 21.58
CA GLU A 291 -10.26 22.10 22.25
C GLU A 291 -10.22 21.76 23.75
N HIS A 292 -9.24 22.31 24.46
CA HIS A 292 -9.30 22.37 25.90
C HIS A 292 -10.55 23.22 26.24
N GLU A 293 -11.66 22.55 26.57
CA GLU A 293 -12.73 23.18 27.34
C GLU A 293 -12.09 23.68 28.64
N GLU A 294 -11.73 24.96 28.65
CA GLU A 294 -11.46 25.67 29.88
C GLU A 294 -12.74 25.59 30.71
N HIS A 295 -12.75 24.71 31.69
CA HIS A 295 -13.76 24.69 32.72
C HIS A 295 -13.65 26.03 33.47
N PRO A 296 -14.63 26.93 33.43
CA PRO A 296 -14.57 28.14 34.24
C PRO A 296 -14.58 27.72 35.71
N ASP A 297 -13.47 28.05 36.40
CA ASP A 297 -13.36 27.96 37.84
C ASP A 297 -14.62 28.45 38.53
N GLN A 298 -15.35 27.58 39.20
CA GLN A 298 -16.34 27.93 40.18
C GLN A 298 -15.60 28.59 41.35
N GLN A 299 -15.45 29.89 41.27
CA GLN A 299 -15.10 30.67 42.45
C GLN A 299 -16.21 30.48 43.50
N SER A 300 -15.88 29.71 44.52
CA SER A 300 -16.61 29.58 45.76
C SER A 300 -16.75 30.95 46.40
N ALA A 301 -18.00 31.44 46.42
CA ALA A 301 -18.40 32.52 47.30
C ALA A 301 -18.65 31.92 48.67
N ASP A 302 -17.69 32.05 49.56
CA ASP A 302 -17.90 32.06 50.99
C ASP A 302 -17.71 33.46 51.46
N GLY A 303 -18.77 34.04 51.99
CA GLY A 303 -18.93 35.32 52.71
C GLY A 303 -20.10 35.24 53.67
#